data_366df10e386c94a388ab3c3eb922632c
#
_entry.id   366df10e386c94a388ab3c3eb922632c
#
_cell.length_a   1.000
_cell.length_b   1.000
_cell.length_c   1.000
_cell.angle_alpha   90.00
_cell.angle_beta   90.00
_cell.angle_gamma   90.00
#
_symmetry.space_group_name_H-M   'P 1'
#
loop_
_entity.id
_entity.type
_entity.pdbx_description
1 polymer ?
#
loop_
_entity_poly.entity_id
_entity_poly.type
_entity_poly.pdbx_seq_one_letter_code
_entity_poly.pdbx_strand_id
1 'polypeptide(L)'
;MKNKKIAALLGILLAGSMAMSMSACGSSDNKTASTKSDTSSKTTDAKNDSKGFEEIQVDEKHSDQEVGPLTVNAVYFQPIDMEPSGMGLKAADASFHLEADIHANQKGTKLGYGKGDFVPDLTVNYDIIDKSTNESVGSGTFMQMNASDGPHYGANVKLDKACAYKLVLKIESPEKKGWMLHVDPETGVTGRFWTEPLEVTFPDWNYTPQEW
;
A
#
# COMPACT_ATOMS: atom_id res chain seq x y z
N MET A 1 -15.90 -42.51 41.62
CA MET A 1 -17.28 -43.01 41.51
C MET A 1 -18.10 -41.85 40.93
N LYS A 2 -18.60 -41.88 39.80
CA LYS A 2 -19.59 -42.52 38.98
C LYS A 2 -19.48 -42.10 37.51
N ASN A 3 -19.37 -43.06 36.67
CA ASN A 3 -19.57 -42.98 35.20
C ASN A 3 -21.04 -42.61 34.88
N LYS A 4 -21.27 -41.92 33.76
CA LYS A 4 -22.40 -42.22 32.90
C LYS A 4 -22.07 -41.94 31.44
N LYS A 5 -22.18 -43.01 30.68
CA LYS A 5 -22.14 -43.18 29.22
C LYS A 5 -23.54 -42.91 28.64
N ILE A 6 -23.57 -42.89 27.30
CA ILE A 6 -24.69 -43.20 26.39
C ILE A 6 -25.38 -41.91 25.88
N ALA A 7 -25.64 -41.71 24.57
CA ALA A 7 -25.92 -42.60 23.47
C ALA A 7 -25.73 -41.92 22.12
N ALA A 8 -25.36 -42.72 21.12
CA ALA A 8 -25.41 -42.44 19.72
C ALA A 8 -26.87 -42.45 19.18
N LEU A 9 -27.15 -41.67 18.17
CA LEU A 9 -28.28 -41.93 17.29
C LEU A 9 -27.91 -41.61 15.84
N LEU A 10 -28.17 -42.59 15.04
CA LEU A 10 -27.91 -42.89 13.65
C LEU A 10 -29.07 -42.37 12.76
N GLY A 11 -28.77 -42.11 11.51
CA GLY A 11 -29.74 -42.15 10.40
C GLY A 11 -30.00 -40.76 9.79
N ILE A 12 -30.04 -40.52 8.49
CA ILE A 12 -30.49 -41.30 7.33
C ILE A 12 -29.97 -40.61 6.07
N LEU A 13 -29.53 -41.42 5.11
CA LEU A 13 -29.31 -41.05 3.73
C LEU A 13 -30.57 -40.54 3.02
N LEU A 14 -30.42 -39.58 2.11
CA LEU A 14 -31.25 -39.50 0.92
C LEU A 14 -30.38 -39.13 -0.28
N ALA A 15 -30.28 -40.10 -1.20
CA ALA A 15 -29.76 -39.95 -2.55
C ALA A 15 -30.85 -39.36 -3.44
N GLY A 16 -30.48 -38.44 -4.29
CA GLY A 16 -31.35 -37.91 -5.34
C GLY A 16 -30.53 -37.65 -6.60
N SER A 17 -30.54 -38.64 -7.49
CA SER A 17 -30.00 -38.57 -8.84
C SER A 17 -30.99 -37.89 -9.81
N MET A 18 -30.45 -37.36 -10.90
CA MET A 18 -31.04 -37.13 -12.25
C MET A 18 -30.79 -35.72 -12.74
N ALA A 19 -30.45 -35.43 -13.97
CA ALA A 19 -30.23 -36.19 -15.21
C ALA A 19 -29.52 -35.28 -16.20
N MET A 20 -28.86 -35.92 -17.15
CA MET A 20 -28.20 -35.36 -18.34
C MET A 20 -29.16 -34.59 -19.26
N SER A 21 -28.64 -33.58 -19.95
CA SER A 21 -29.01 -33.31 -21.32
C SER A 21 -27.80 -32.90 -22.15
N MET A 22 -27.35 -33.80 -22.97
CA MET A 22 -26.45 -33.53 -24.09
C MET A 22 -27.22 -32.84 -25.20
N SER A 23 -26.60 -31.89 -25.86
CA SER A 23 -26.93 -31.56 -27.23
C SER A 23 -25.63 -31.31 -27.99
N ALA A 24 -25.40 -32.15 -28.97
CA ALA A 24 -24.27 -32.15 -29.86
C ALA A 24 -24.58 -31.38 -31.13
N CYS A 25 -23.55 -31.00 -31.82
CA CYS A 25 -23.27 -30.92 -33.23
C CYS A 25 -22.91 -29.58 -33.82
N GLY A 26 -21.74 -29.60 -34.47
CA GLY A 26 -21.33 -28.62 -35.47
C GLY A 26 -19.83 -28.57 -35.70
N SER A 27 -19.30 -29.53 -36.47
CA SER A 27 -17.93 -29.53 -37.00
C SER A 27 -17.73 -28.40 -38.02
N SER A 28 -16.56 -27.77 -38.01
CA SER A 28 -15.81 -27.47 -39.26
C SER A 28 -14.37 -27.10 -38.91
N ASP A 29 -13.48 -27.77 -39.61
CA ASP A 29 -12.03 -27.63 -39.62
C ASP A 29 -11.56 -26.22 -39.99
N ASN A 30 -10.49 -25.67 -39.39
CA ASN A 30 -9.26 -25.41 -40.12
C ASN A 30 -8.14 -24.77 -39.31
N LYS A 31 -6.94 -25.38 -39.44
CA LYS A 31 -5.56 -24.85 -39.40
C LYS A 31 -5.01 -24.11 -38.21
N THR A 32 -4.08 -24.83 -37.59
CA THR A 32 -2.79 -24.47 -36.98
C THR A 32 -2.26 -23.06 -37.30
N ALA A 33 -2.08 -22.25 -36.26
CA ALA A 33 -1.02 -21.28 -36.21
C ALA A 33 -0.62 -21.08 -34.72
N SER A 34 0.58 -21.54 -34.39
CA SER A 34 1.28 -21.27 -33.15
C SER A 34 1.56 -19.80 -33.07
N THR A 35 0.97 -19.10 -32.11
CA THR A 35 1.40 -17.72 -31.77
C THR A 35 1.74 -17.70 -30.30
N LYS A 36 3.04 -17.50 -30.06
CA LYS A 36 3.55 -17.16 -28.74
C LYS A 36 2.84 -15.89 -28.26
N SER A 37 2.12 -15.97 -27.18
CA SER A 37 1.65 -14.78 -26.49
C SER A 37 2.74 -14.33 -25.52
N ASP A 38 3.55 -13.37 -25.94
CA ASP A 38 4.27 -12.50 -25.04
C ASP A 38 3.22 -11.64 -24.34
N THR A 39 2.91 -12.00 -23.10
CA THR A 39 2.12 -11.13 -22.23
C THR A 39 3.08 -10.11 -21.62
N SER A 40 3.38 -9.08 -22.38
CA SER A 40 3.85 -7.83 -21.85
C SER A 40 2.67 -7.22 -21.11
N SER A 41 2.71 -7.26 -19.79
CA SER A 41 1.84 -6.47 -18.95
C SER A 41 2.21 -5.01 -19.12
N LYS A 42 1.55 -4.37 -20.09
CA LYS A 42 1.56 -2.93 -20.24
C LYS A 42 0.72 -2.41 -19.08
N THR A 43 1.38 -1.87 -18.09
CA THR A 43 0.75 -1.00 -17.09
C THR A 43 0.10 0.12 -17.89
N THR A 44 -1.20 0.06 -18.02
CA THR A 44 -1.98 1.17 -18.58
C THR A 44 -2.08 2.18 -17.46
N ASP A 45 -1.29 3.23 -17.55
CA ASP A 45 -1.60 4.49 -16.90
C ASP A 45 -3.03 4.84 -17.27
N ALA A 46 -3.95 4.60 -16.36
CA ALA A 46 -5.28 5.14 -16.45
C ALA A 46 -5.14 6.65 -16.25
N LYS A 47 -4.96 7.38 -17.37
CA LYS A 47 -5.16 8.82 -17.38
C LYS A 47 -6.60 9.07 -16.94
N ASN A 48 -6.77 9.34 -15.67
CA ASN A 48 -8.01 9.85 -15.14
C ASN A 48 -8.14 11.30 -15.64
N ASP A 49 -9.07 11.52 -16.58
CA ASP A 49 -9.35 12.83 -17.20
C ASP A 49 -10.19 13.77 -16.29
N SER A 50 -10.19 13.53 -14.98
CA SER A 50 -10.53 14.55 -14.00
C SER A 50 -9.36 15.53 -14.00
N LYS A 51 -9.62 16.84 -14.04
CA LYS A 51 -8.61 17.86 -13.73
C LYS A 51 -8.10 17.55 -12.33
N GLY A 52 -7.23 16.59 -12.26
CA GLY A 52 -6.70 15.95 -11.09
C GLY A 52 -5.44 16.65 -10.66
N PHE A 53 -4.98 16.26 -9.55
CA PHE A 53 -3.78 16.69 -8.90
C PHE A 53 -2.57 16.44 -9.80
N GLU A 54 -1.70 17.41 -9.93
CA GLU A 54 -0.35 17.18 -10.45
C GLU A 54 0.51 16.79 -9.26
N GLU A 55 0.84 15.52 -9.18
CA GLU A 55 1.77 15.02 -8.17
C GLU A 55 3.19 15.47 -8.46
N ILE A 56 3.80 16.11 -7.46
CA ILE A 56 5.18 16.56 -7.53
C ILE A 56 6.03 15.62 -6.68
N GLN A 57 7.04 15.01 -7.28
CA GLN A 57 7.98 14.17 -6.56
C GLN A 57 8.75 14.97 -5.51
N VAL A 58 8.85 14.43 -4.29
CA VAL A 58 9.69 15.04 -3.24
C VAL A 58 11.16 15.00 -3.66
N ASP A 59 11.58 13.92 -4.28
CA ASP A 59 12.95 13.76 -4.78
C ASP A 59 12.94 12.88 -6.03
N GLU A 60 13.05 13.51 -7.21
CA GLU A 60 13.02 12.81 -8.50
C GLU A 60 14.17 11.80 -8.68
N LYS A 61 15.30 12.02 -7.99
CA LYS A 61 16.49 11.17 -8.13
C LYS A 61 16.43 9.94 -7.22
N HIS A 62 15.63 10.02 -6.17
CA HIS A 62 15.53 9.00 -5.13
C HIS A 62 14.08 8.54 -4.94
N SER A 63 13.31 8.46 -6.03
CA SER A 63 11.99 7.82 -6.04
C SER A 63 12.12 6.31 -5.85
N ASP A 64 11.03 5.66 -5.43
CA ASP A 64 10.92 4.19 -5.31
C ASP A 64 12.07 3.52 -4.53
N GLN A 65 12.41 4.06 -3.38
CA GLN A 65 13.48 3.52 -2.56
C GLN A 65 13.11 2.20 -1.91
N GLU A 66 13.97 1.18 -2.04
CA GLU A 66 13.79 -0.09 -1.35
C GLU A 66 14.41 -0.05 0.05
N VAL A 67 13.59 -0.31 1.08
CA VAL A 67 14.02 -0.45 2.47
C VAL A 67 13.39 -1.67 3.11
N GLY A 68 14.20 -2.61 3.59
CA GLY A 68 13.67 -3.87 4.14
C GLY A 68 12.72 -4.56 3.16
N PRO A 69 11.48 -4.88 3.56
CA PRO A 69 10.47 -5.51 2.69
C PRO A 69 9.63 -4.53 1.88
N LEU A 70 9.96 -3.23 1.89
CA LEU A 70 9.14 -2.16 1.32
C LEU A 70 9.84 -1.47 0.15
N THR A 71 9.03 -0.97 -0.79
CA THR A 71 9.35 0.11 -1.72
C THR A 71 8.58 1.34 -1.27
N VAL A 72 9.25 2.49 -1.20
CA VAL A 72 8.71 3.74 -0.68
C VAL A 72 8.97 4.87 -1.66
N ASN A 73 7.91 5.55 -2.06
CA ASN A 73 7.98 6.81 -2.81
C ASN A 73 7.35 7.93 -1.99
N ALA A 74 7.67 9.19 -2.29
CA ALA A 74 7.06 10.35 -1.65
C ALA A 74 6.74 11.43 -2.68
N VAL A 75 5.50 11.92 -2.65
CA VAL A 75 4.99 12.98 -3.51
C VAL A 75 4.28 14.04 -2.67
N TYR A 76 4.03 15.21 -3.25
CA TYR A 76 3.16 16.22 -2.66
C TYR A 76 2.34 16.92 -3.75
N PHE A 77 1.18 17.41 -3.36
CA PHE A 77 0.24 18.09 -4.24
C PHE A 77 -0.66 19.05 -3.42
N GLN A 78 -1.66 19.64 -4.06
CA GLN A 78 -2.57 20.56 -3.37
C GLN A 78 -3.14 19.95 -2.08
N PRO A 79 -3.40 20.78 -1.03
CA PRO A 79 -4.07 20.30 0.17
C PRO A 79 -5.42 19.67 -0.13
N ILE A 80 -5.80 18.64 0.62
CA ILE A 80 -7.05 17.91 0.42
C ILE A 80 -7.96 17.99 1.64
N ASP A 81 -9.27 17.91 1.40
CA ASP A 81 -10.25 17.69 2.46
C ASP A 81 -10.31 16.19 2.79
N MET A 82 -10.34 15.87 4.07
CA MET A 82 -10.34 14.51 4.58
C MET A 82 -11.55 14.24 5.46
N GLU A 83 -12.09 13.02 5.37
CA GLU A 83 -13.13 12.52 6.26
C GLU A 83 -12.65 11.24 6.99
N PRO A 84 -13.00 11.06 8.28
CA PRO A 84 -13.82 11.96 9.11
C PRO A 84 -13.09 13.27 9.43
N SER A 85 -13.85 14.37 9.48
CA SER A 85 -13.30 15.70 9.77
C SER A 85 -12.66 15.76 11.16
N GLY A 86 -11.65 16.62 11.32
CA GLY A 86 -10.93 16.82 12.59
C GLY A 86 -9.73 15.88 12.77
N MET A 87 -9.42 15.07 11.77
CA MET A 87 -8.20 14.30 11.72
C MET A 87 -7.15 15.07 10.87
N GLY A 88 -6.08 15.54 11.52
CA GLY A 88 -5.02 16.29 10.85
C GLY A 88 -5.36 17.76 10.56
N LEU A 89 -4.48 18.41 9.78
CA LEU A 89 -4.59 19.81 9.40
C LEU A 89 -5.65 19.96 8.28
N LYS A 90 -6.48 20.99 8.38
CA LYS A 90 -7.48 21.29 7.34
C LYS A 90 -6.79 21.75 6.06
N ALA A 91 -7.40 21.47 4.91
CA ALA A 91 -6.88 21.92 3.61
C ALA A 91 -6.62 23.43 3.58
N ALA A 92 -7.55 24.23 4.10
CA ALA A 92 -7.43 25.70 4.12
C ALA A 92 -6.27 26.24 4.95
N ASP A 93 -5.72 25.45 5.88
CA ASP A 93 -4.62 25.84 6.77
C ASP A 93 -3.28 25.24 6.33
N ALA A 94 -3.28 24.35 5.33
CA ALA A 94 -2.12 23.62 4.83
C ALA A 94 -1.46 24.31 3.64
N SER A 95 -0.21 23.99 3.39
CA SER A 95 0.52 24.39 2.19
C SER A 95 0.41 23.35 1.08
N PHE A 96 0.35 22.06 1.46
CA PHE A 96 0.23 20.92 0.54
C PHE A 96 -0.23 19.66 1.30
N HIS A 97 -0.65 18.64 0.54
CA HIS A 97 -0.74 17.27 1.02
C HIS A 97 0.57 16.56 0.73
N LEU A 98 1.19 15.97 1.75
CA LEU A 98 2.38 15.12 1.62
C LEU A 98 1.95 13.67 1.70
N GLU A 99 2.36 12.89 0.72
CA GLU A 99 1.98 11.49 0.57
C GLU A 99 3.19 10.58 0.51
N ALA A 100 3.05 9.38 1.06
CA ALA A 100 4.00 8.29 0.90
C ALA A 100 3.28 7.04 0.38
N ASP A 101 3.69 6.59 -0.80
CA ASP A 101 3.31 5.32 -1.39
C ASP A 101 4.21 4.24 -0.85
N ILE A 102 3.64 3.30 -0.10
CA ILE A 102 4.41 2.25 0.55
C ILE A 102 3.85 0.89 0.16
N HIS A 103 4.62 0.18 -0.65
CA HIS A 103 4.27 -1.11 -1.22
C HIS A 103 5.27 -2.19 -0.85
N ALA A 104 4.81 -3.44 -0.83
CA ALA A 104 5.68 -4.59 -0.62
C ALA A 104 6.59 -4.80 -1.83
N ASN A 105 7.91 -4.91 -1.60
CA ASN A 105 8.88 -5.31 -2.61
C ASN A 105 9.02 -6.85 -2.68
N GLN A 106 10.02 -7.35 -3.41
CA GLN A 106 10.27 -8.80 -3.50
C GLN A 106 10.54 -9.46 -2.14
N LYS A 107 11.12 -8.74 -1.16
CA LYS A 107 11.33 -9.29 0.19
C LYS A 107 10.03 -9.33 0.99
N GLY A 108 9.09 -8.43 0.70
CA GLY A 108 7.77 -8.39 1.31
C GLY A 108 6.92 -9.63 1.04
N THR A 109 7.18 -10.35 -0.05
CA THR A 109 6.47 -11.61 -0.33
C THR A 109 6.71 -12.69 0.73
N LYS A 110 7.81 -12.60 1.48
CA LYS A 110 8.08 -13.49 2.61
C LYS A 110 7.20 -13.21 3.84
N LEU A 111 6.53 -12.07 3.86
CA LEU A 111 5.57 -11.67 4.89
C LEU A 111 4.11 -11.96 4.48
N GLY A 112 3.90 -12.51 3.28
CA GLY A 112 2.57 -12.86 2.77
C GLY A 112 1.94 -11.81 1.86
N TYR A 113 2.62 -10.70 1.58
CA TYR A 113 2.15 -9.70 0.61
C TYR A 113 2.47 -10.12 -0.83
N GLY A 114 1.67 -9.74 -1.79
CA GLY A 114 2.07 -9.72 -3.20
C GLY A 114 3.10 -8.60 -3.44
N LYS A 115 4.01 -8.79 -4.41
CA LYS A 115 4.87 -7.69 -4.83
C LYS A 115 4.03 -6.56 -5.44
N GLY A 116 4.18 -5.34 -4.92
CA GLY A 116 3.39 -4.17 -5.30
C GLY A 116 2.11 -3.99 -4.47
N ASP A 117 1.78 -4.90 -3.57
CA ASP A 117 0.66 -4.71 -2.66
C ASP A 117 0.94 -3.54 -1.71
N PHE A 118 -0.08 -2.73 -1.47
CA PHE A 118 -0.06 -1.77 -0.37
C PHE A 118 0.13 -2.51 0.96
N VAL A 119 0.99 -1.98 1.83
CA VAL A 119 1.22 -2.55 3.16
C VAL A 119 0.44 -1.76 4.20
N PRO A 120 -0.68 -2.30 4.72
CA PRO A 120 -1.53 -1.60 5.67
C PRO A 120 -0.95 -1.55 7.09
N ASP A 121 -1.54 -0.66 7.90
CA ASP A 121 -1.30 -0.53 9.35
C ASP A 121 0.16 -0.27 9.77
N LEU A 122 0.95 0.32 8.87
CA LEU A 122 2.24 0.88 9.23
C LEU A 122 2.04 2.13 10.12
N THR A 123 2.99 2.40 11.01
CA THR A 123 3.14 3.72 11.62
C THR A 123 4.25 4.44 10.87
N VAL A 124 3.89 5.47 10.12
CA VAL A 124 4.81 6.21 9.25
C VAL A 124 4.99 7.61 9.84
N ASN A 125 6.11 7.85 10.48
CA ASN A 125 6.48 9.17 10.99
C ASN A 125 7.31 9.89 9.94
N TYR A 126 7.01 11.18 9.71
CA TYR A 126 7.79 12.03 8.82
C TYR A 126 8.49 13.14 9.58
N ASP A 127 9.64 13.57 9.06
CA ASP A 127 10.40 14.72 9.55
C ASP A 127 10.96 15.50 8.36
N ILE A 128 10.60 16.79 8.26
CA ILE A 128 11.08 17.71 7.23
C ILE A 128 12.20 18.53 7.83
N ILE A 129 13.39 18.42 7.29
CA ILE A 129 14.60 19.01 7.84
C ILE A 129 15.16 20.05 6.87
N ASP A 130 15.34 21.28 7.33
CA ASP A 130 16.04 22.33 6.58
C ASP A 130 17.53 21.97 6.42
N LYS A 131 17.98 21.79 5.17
CA LYS A 131 19.37 21.37 4.89
C LYS A 131 20.42 22.40 5.30
N SER A 132 20.05 23.67 5.42
CA SER A 132 20.97 24.74 5.78
C SER A 132 21.27 24.81 7.28
N THR A 133 20.27 24.48 8.11
CA THR A 133 20.36 24.52 9.57
C THR A 133 20.45 23.13 10.20
N ASN A 134 20.04 22.11 9.47
CA ASN A 134 19.82 20.74 9.94
C ASN A 134 18.79 20.64 11.08
N GLU A 135 17.85 21.58 11.11
CA GLU A 135 16.75 21.62 12.08
C GLU A 135 15.47 21.05 11.45
N SER A 136 14.67 20.36 12.27
CA SER A 136 13.31 19.94 11.89
C SER A 136 12.42 21.17 11.83
N VAL A 137 11.74 21.34 10.70
CA VAL A 137 10.80 22.43 10.45
C VAL A 137 9.35 21.97 10.33
N GLY A 138 9.13 20.66 10.27
CA GLY A 138 7.81 20.05 10.25
C GLY A 138 7.92 18.55 10.48
N SER A 139 7.09 18.02 11.35
CA SER A 139 7.06 16.57 11.63
C SER A 139 5.68 16.12 12.04
N GLY A 140 5.41 14.84 11.86
CA GLY A 140 4.15 14.23 12.26
C GLY A 140 4.10 12.74 11.94
N THR A 141 2.90 12.20 12.06
CA THR A 141 2.60 10.82 11.66
C THR A 141 1.57 10.85 10.54
N PHE A 142 1.84 10.16 9.46
CA PHE A 142 0.90 10.01 8.36
C PHE A 142 -0.33 9.20 8.78
N MET A 143 -1.46 9.56 8.20
CA MET A 143 -2.69 8.78 8.28
C MET A 143 -2.76 7.84 7.08
N GLN A 144 -3.21 6.62 7.32
CA GLN A 144 -3.58 5.71 6.25
C GLN A 144 -4.93 6.14 5.69
N MET A 145 -5.03 6.31 4.38
CA MET A 145 -6.25 6.74 3.72
C MET A 145 -6.41 6.09 2.35
N ASN A 146 -7.60 6.25 1.77
CA ASN A 146 -7.91 5.81 0.41
C ASN A 146 -8.24 7.04 -0.45
N ALA A 147 -7.70 7.05 -1.66
CA ALA A 147 -8.09 7.95 -2.73
C ALA A 147 -8.62 7.18 -3.94
N SER A 148 -8.92 7.88 -5.03
CA SER A 148 -9.46 7.23 -6.24
C SER A 148 -8.46 6.32 -6.95
N ASP A 149 -7.18 6.52 -6.74
CA ASP A 149 -6.05 5.77 -7.28
C ASP A 149 -5.54 4.66 -6.34
N GLY A 150 -5.96 4.67 -5.08
CA GLY A 150 -5.64 3.61 -4.15
C GLY A 150 -5.41 4.05 -2.71
N PRO A 151 -4.99 3.11 -1.85
CA PRO A 151 -4.61 3.40 -0.48
C PRO A 151 -3.17 3.92 -0.39
N HIS A 152 -2.95 4.91 0.47
CA HIS A 152 -1.66 5.53 0.74
C HIS A 152 -1.52 6.00 2.20
N TYR A 153 -0.37 6.55 2.53
CA TYR A 153 -0.08 7.23 3.78
C TYR A 153 0.12 8.71 3.52
N GLY A 154 -0.62 9.60 4.20
CA GLY A 154 -0.49 11.02 3.92
C GLY A 154 -0.94 11.93 5.04
N ALA A 155 -0.61 13.21 4.90
CA ALA A 155 -1.04 14.29 5.78
C ALA A 155 -1.02 15.63 5.06
N ASN A 156 -1.96 16.51 5.40
CA ASN A 156 -1.82 17.92 5.09
C ASN A 156 -0.71 18.56 5.94
N VAL A 157 0.17 19.31 5.32
CA VAL A 157 1.35 19.90 5.95
C VAL A 157 1.39 21.41 5.71
N LYS A 158 1.83 22.15 6.74
CA LYS A 158 2.11 23.58 6.64
C LYS A 158 3.61 23.81 6.52
N LEU A 159 4.03 24.40 5.40
CA LEU A 159 5.42 24.73 5.12
C LEU A 159 5.48 25.93 4.19
N ASP A 160 5.77 27.11 4.74
CA ASP A 160 5.62 28.38 4.02
C ASP A 160 6.89 28.87 3.32
N LYS A 161 8.05 28.32 3.68
CA LYS A 161 9.34 28.82 3.22
C LYS A 161 9.87 28.00 2.06
N ALA A 162 10.20 28.65 0.95
CA ALA A 162 11.02 28.02 -0.11
C ALA A 162 12.42 27.71 0.41
N CYS A 163 12.83 26.44 0.35
CA CYS A 163 14.13 26.00 0.84
C CYS A 163 14.51 24.64 0.25
N ALA A 164 15.79 24.29 0.36
CA ALA A 164 16.26 22.93 0.17
C ALA A 164 16.05 22.13 1.47
N TYR A 165 15.19 21.13 1.40
CA TYR A 165 14.87 20.24 2.50
C TYR A 165 15.37 18.82 2.25
N LYS A 166 15.35 18.01 3.27
CA LYS A 166 15.30 16.55 3.18
C LYS A 166 14.06 16.05 3.94
N LEU A 167 13.40 15.06 3.39
CA LEU A 167 12.33 14.34 4.06
C LEU A 167 12.90 13.04 4.61
N VAL A 168 12.63 12.76 5.87
CA VAL A 168 12.99 11.49 6.53
C VAL A 168 11.71 10.81 6.96
N LEU A 169 11.52 9.56 6.53
CA LEU A 169 10.42 8.70 6.96
C LEU A 169 10.96 7.62 7.89
N LYS A 170 10.27 7.41 9.00
CA LYS A 170 10.50 6.29 9.94
C LYS A 170 9.27 5.42 9.99
N ILE A 171 9.43 4.17 9.56
CA ILE A 171 8.34 3.25 9.31
C ILE A 171 8.40 2.09 10.30
N GLU A 172 7.45 2.03 11.21
CA GLU A 172 7.28 0.90 12.13
C GLU A 172 6.43 -0.18 11.48
N SER A 173 6.68 -1.43 11.88
CA SER A 173 5.96 -2.58 11.34
C SER A 173 4.48 -2.62 11.78
N PRO A 174 3.61 -3.28 11.03
CA PRO A 174 2.19 -3.41 11.39
C PRO A 174 1.97 -4.22 12.68
N GLU A 175 2.99 -4.95 13.17
CA GLU A 175 2.97 -5.61 14.48
C GLU A 175 2.64 -4.61 15.60
N LYS A 176 3.10 -3.36 15.50
CA LYS A 176 2.81 -2.29 16.47
C LYS A 176 1.31 -1.98 16.59
N LYS A 177 0.54 -2.30 15.55
CA LYS A 177 -0.92 -2.17 15.52
C LYS A 177 -1.65 -3.51 15.70
N GLY A 178 -0.94 -4.55 16.10
CA GLY A 178 -1.52 -5.84 16.46
C GLY A 178 -1.61 -6.86 15.33
N TRP A 179 -0.97 -6.62 14.18
CA TRP A 179 -0.88 -7.62 13.13
C TRP A 179 -0.03 -8.80 13.58
N MET A 180 -0.45 -9.99 13.18
CA MET A 180 0.23 -11.24 13.46
C MET A 180 0.60 -11.95 12.17
N LEU A 181 1.71 -12.67 12.19
CA LEU A 181 2.11 -13.57 11.12
C LEU A 181 1.73 -15.00 11.45
N HIS A 182 1.13 -15.70 10.50
CA HIS A 182 0.94 -17.13 10.57
C HIS A 182 2.26 -17.80 10.17
N VAL A 183 2.88 -18.56 11.07
CA VAL A 183 4.27 -19.00 10.93
C VAL A 183 4.48 -20.52 11.10
N ASP A 184 3.41 -21.31 10.99
CA ASP A 184 3.58 -22.75 11.03
C ASP A 184 4.40 -23.27 9.82
N PRO A 185 5.06 -24.44 9.95
CA PRO A 185 6.01 -24.90 8.94
C PRO A 185 5.39 -25.24 7.58
N GLU A 186 4.09 -25.55 7.50
CA GLU A 186 3.46 -26.05 6.27
C GLU A 186 2.81 -24.93 5.47
N THR A 187 2.14 -24.00 6.15
CA THR A 187 1.29 -22.97 5.50
C THR A 187 1.66 -21.54 5.88
N GLY A 188 2.59 -21.37 6.81
CA GLY A 188 2.97 -20.08 7.34
C GLY A 188 3.94 -19.30 6.46
N VAL A 189 4.04 -17.99 6.73
CA VAL A 189 5.03 -17.14 6.09
C VAL A 189 6.43 -17.36 6.66
N THR A 190 7.45 -17.18 5.84
CA THR A 190 8.85 -17.39 6.23
C THR A 190 9.55 -16.14 6.76
N GLY A 191 9.03 -14.95 6.44
CA GLY A 191 9.55 -13.69 6.94
C GLY A 191 9.13 -13.39 8.37
N ARG A 192 9.71 -12.30 8.89
CA ARG A 192 9.33 -11.73 10.19
C ARG A 192 9.25 -10.21 10.04
N PHE A 193 8.37 -9.59 10.79
CA PHE A 193 8.33 -8.14 10.89
C PHE A 193 9.65 -7.59 11.44
N TRP A 194 9.95 -6.36 11.06
CA TRP A 194 11.11 -5.64 11.59
C TRP A 194 10.77 -5.06 12.96
N THR A 195 11.76 -5.02 13.84
CA THR A 195 11.61 -4.59 15.24
C THR A 195 11.98 -3.12 15.44
N GLU A 196 12.98 -2.65 14.68
CA GLU A 196 13.40 -1.24 14.69
C GLU A 196 12.81 -0.52 13.49
N PRO A 197 12.40 0.75 13.60
CA PRO A 197 11.84 1.50 12.48
C PRO A 197 12.77 1.48 11.26
N LEU A 198 12.21 1.20 10.08
CA LEU A 198 12.93 1.37 8.82
C LEU A 198 13.00 2.86 8.50
N GLU A 199 14.18 3.35 8.14
CA GLU A 199 14.39 4.75 7.79
C GLU A 199 14.62 4.91 6.29
N VAL A 200 13.88 5.84 5.68
CA VAL A 200 14.03 6.25 4.29
C VAL A 200 14.26 7.75 4.27
N THR A 201 15.25 8.20 3.50
CA THR A 201 15.55 9.61 3.35
C THR A 201 15.43 10.02 1.89
N PHE A 202 14.73 11.12 1.63
CA PHE A 202 14.66 11.84 0.37
C PHE A 202 15.51 13.12 0.53
N PRO A 203 16.79 13.10 0.11
CA PRO A 203 17.75 14.13 0.49
C PRO A 203 17.67 15.41 -0.33
N ASP A 204 17.03 15.40 -1.50
CA ASP A 204 17.12 16.48 -2.49
C ASP A 204 15.78 17.16 -2.77
N TRP A 205 15.01 17.46 -1.75
CA TRP A 205 13.74 18.17 -1.87
C TRP A 205 13.94 19.69 -1.99
N ASN A 206 13.85 20.21 -3.20
CA ASN A 206 13.88 21.65 -3.46
C ASN A 206 12.45 22.20 -3.49
N TYR A 207 11.92 22.50 -2.33
CA TYR A 207 10.53 22.96 -2.18
C TYR A 207 10.39 24.45 -2.49
N THR A 208 9.34 24.77 -3.24
CA THR A 208 8.83 26.13 -3.44
C THR A 208 7.33 26.10 -3.17
N PRO A 209 6.79 27.04 -2.36
CA PRO A 209 5.35 27.17 -2.19
C PRO A 209 4.62 27.26 -3.51
N GLN A 210 3.54 26.53 -3.67
CA GLN A 210 2.71 26.49 -4.87
C GLN A 210 1.45 27.32 -4.67
N GLU A 211 0.94 27.90 -5.74
CA GLU A 211 -0.42 28.42 -5.84
C GLU A 211 -1.28 27.34 -6.52
N TRP A 212 -2.08 26.65 -5.68
CA TRP A 212 -2.93 25.53 -6.13
C TRP A 212 -4.25 25.98 -6.75
#